data_e46a5b2c049e38f215f7f1cf2d451416
#
_entry.id   e46a5b2c049e38f215f7f1cf2d451416
#
_cell.length_a   1.000
_cell.length_b   1.000
_cell.length_c   1.000
_cell.angle_alpha   90.00
_cell.angle_beta   90.00
_cell.angle_gamma   90.00
#
_symmetry.space_group_name_H-M   'P 1'
#
loop_
_entity.id
_entity.type
_entity.pdbx_description
1 polymer ?
#
loop_
_entity_poly.entity_id
_entity_poly.type
_entity_poly.pdbx_seq_one_letter_code
_entity_poly.pdbx_strand_id
1 'polypeptide(L)'
;YSSDTYVKYLRNTGVKIGSRTTIFDPRTTIIDETRPWMISIGDDVQITSGVTILTHGFDWSVLKGVYGEVLGSSGKVSIGNNVFIGMKSTVLKGVSIGNNVIIGANSLVNRDIPDNCVEAGNPCRVIMSLDEYYKKRKYEQVKEATELIREYREKMGKNPDESVLHEFFWLFSDNPDSLHDVF
;
A
#
# COMPACT_ATOMS: atom_id res chain seq x y z
N TYR A 1 2.37 -0.81 19.25
CA TYR A 1 1.29 -0.13 18.51
C TYR A 1 0.59 -1.14 17.62
N SER A 2 -0.74 -1.22 17.73
CA SER A 2 -1.57 -1.86 16.69
C SER A 2 -1.85 -0.85 15.56
N SER A 3 -2.33 -1.34 14.41
CA SER A 3 -2.78 -0.48 13.30
C SER A 3 -3.79 0.57 13.79
N ASP A 4 -4.84 0.14 14.49
CA ASP A 4 -5.91 1.03 14.99
C ASP A 4 -5.38 2.14 15.90
N THR A 5 -4.47 1.78 16.81
CA THR A 5 -3.86 2.75 17.73
C THR A 5 -3.05 3.79 16.96
N TYR A 6 -2.31 3.37 15.96
CA TYR A 6 -1.48 4.28 15.16
C TYR A 6 -2.33 5.16 14.23
N VAL A 7 -3.34 4.60 13.57
CA VAL A 7 -4.30 5.37 12.75
C VAL A 7 -5.01 6.43 13.60
N LYS A 8 -5.45 6.06 14.81
CA LYS A 8 -6.06 7.02 15.74
C LYS A 8 -5.08 8.13 16.14
N TYR A 9 -3.85 7.78 16.42
CA TYR A 9 -2.80 8.74 16.73
C TYR A 9 -2.58 9.72 15.57
N LEU A 10 -2.40 9.23 14.35
CA LEU A 10 -2.20 10.06 13.15
C LEU A 10 -3.39 11.00 12.88
N ARG A 11 -4.63 10.54 13.09
CA ARG A 11 -5.82 11.41 13.00
C ARG A 11 -5.77 12.54 14.02
N ASN A 12 -5.33 12.25 15.24
CA ASN A 12 -5.21 13.26 16.30
C ASN A 12 -4.10 14.27 16.03
N THR A 13 -3.06 13.91 15.28
CA THR A 13 -2.01 14.84 14.86
C THR A 13 -2.41 15.70 13.66
N GLY A 14 -3.51 15.38 12.97
CA GLY A 14 -4.04 16.17 11.86
C GLY A 14 -3.97 15.51 10.47
N VAL A 15 -3.52 14.25 10.38
CA VAL A 15 -3.62 13.47 9.14
C VAL A 15 -5.09 13.12 8.89
N LYS A 16 -5.59 13.38 7.71
CA LYS A 16 -6.91 12.90 7.29
C LYS A 16 -6.81 11.43 6.87
N ILE A 17 -7.49 10.55 7.57
CA ILE A 17 -7.51 9.11 7.25
C ILE A 17 -8.95 8.62 7.26
N GLY A 18 -9.34 7.96 6.18
CA GLY A 18 -10.66 7.37 6.00
C GLY A 18 -10.89 6.10 6.83
N SER A 19 -11.99 5.43 6.58
CA SER A 19 -12.42 4.20 7.26
C SER A 19 -11.66 2.98 6.72
N ARG A 20 -11.59 1.90 7.50
CA ARG A 20 -11.02 0.60 7.11
C ARG A 20 -9.59 0.68 6.52
N THR A 21 -8.85 1.72 6.91
CA THR A 21 -7.44 1.88 6.53
C THR A 21 -6.57 1.15 7.55
N THR A 22 -5.68 0.29 7.04
CA THR A 22 -4.78 -0.52 7.85
C THR A 22 -3.32 -0.16 7.59
N ILE A 23 -2.56 0.02 8.66
CA ILE A 23 -1.09 0.16 8.64
C ILE A 23 -0.52 -1.09 9.30
N PHE A 24 -0.01 -2.05 8.50
CA PHE A 24 0.35 -3.39 8.98
C PHE A 24 1.52 -3.38 9.96
N ASP A 25 2.48 -2.50 9.78
CA ASP A 25 3.62 -2.37 10.69
C ASP A 25 3.90 -0.90 11.05
N PRO A 26 3.21 -0.39 12.07
CA PRO A 26 3.38 0.99 12.53
C PRO A 26 4.80 1.35 12.99
N ARG A 27 5.63 0.34 13.33
CA ARG A 27 7.00 0.57 13.83
C ARG A 27 7.99 0.90 12.74
N THR A 28 7.76 0.38 11.54
CA THR A 28 8.65 0.58 10.39
C THR A 28 8.09 1.54 9.35
N THR A 29 6.79 1.84 9.42
CA THR A 29 6.12 2.78 8.51
C THR A 29 6.34 4.21 8.99
N ILE A 30 6.77 5.08 8.06
CA ILE A 30 7.03 6.48 8.32
C ILE A 30 5.99 7.32 7.59
N ILE A 31 5.13 7.97 8.35
CA ILE A 31 4.20 8.99 7.82
C ILE A 31 4.67 10.33 8.37
N ASP A 32 4.94 11.30 7.49
CA ASP A 32 5.52 12.59 7.87
C ASP A 32 4.65 13.33 8.90
N GLU A 33 5.07 13.26 10.16
CA GLU A 33 4.37 13.87 11.28
C GLU A 33 4.73 15.36 11.47
N THR A 34 5.68 15.89 10.69
CA THR A 34 6.05 17.31 10.78
C THR A 34 5.01 18.22 10.13
N ARG A 35 4.24 17.69 9.18
CA ARG A 35 3.18 18.39 8.44
C ARG A 35 1.96 17.50 8.22
N PRO A 36 1.33 16.99 9.30
CA PRO A 36 0.26 15.99 9.21
C PRO A 36 -0.95 16.50 8.42
N TRP A 37 -1.24 17.81 8.45
CA TRP A 37 -2.30 18.44 7.64
C TRP A 37 -2.06 18.41 6.13
N MET A 38 -0.87 18.02 5.68
CA MET A 38 -0.51 17.87 4.28
C MET A 38 -0.77 16.46 3.75
N ILE A 39 -1.29 15.56 4.58
CA ILE A 39 -1.54 14.17 4.20
C ILE A 39 -3.03 13.86 4.30
N SER A 40 -3.57 13.29 3.22
CA SER A 40 -4.91 12.72 3.19
C SER A 40 -4.89 11.31 2.63
N ILE A 41 -5.51 10.38 3.33
CA ILE A 41 -5.63 8.96 3.00
C ILE A 41 -7.12 8.62 2.99
N GLY A 42 -7.58 7.96 1.95
CA GLY A 42 -8.98 7.57 1.77
C GLY A 42 -9.40 6.36 2.60
N ASP A 43 -10.53 5.78 2.19
CA ASP A 43 -11.09 4.55 2.76
C ASP A 43 -10.41 3.31 2.14
N ASP A 44 -10.41 2.19 2.88
CA ASP A 44 -9.93 0.88 2.39
C ASP A 44 -8.47 0.90 1.90
N VAL A 45 -7.61 1.68 2.57
CA VAL A 45 -6.19 1.78 2.21
C VAL A 45 -5.37 0.81 3.04
N GLN A 46 -4.53 0.01 2.37
CA GLN A 46 -3.65 -0.99 2.97
C GLN A 46 -2.20 -0.53 2.83
N ILE A 47 -1.58 -0.11 3.93
CA ILE A 47 -0.19 0.35 3.98
C ILE A 47 0.67 -0.73 4.64
N THR A 48 1.57 -1.34 3.87
CA THR A 48 2.40 -2.44 4.36
C THR A 48 3.69 -1.96 5.02
N SER A 49 4.50 -2.89 5.53
CA SER A 49 5.69 -2.59 6.33
C SER A 49 6.72 -1.72 5.60
N GLY A 50 7.29 -0.76 6.31
CA GLY A 50 8.39 0.06 5.82
C GLY A 50 8.03 1.11 4.78
N VAL A 51 6.74 1.36 4.54
CA VAL A 51 6.29 2.44 3.66
C VAL A 51 6.65 3.78 4.25
N THR A 52 7.13 4.69 3.39
CA THR A 52 7.49 6.06 3.77
C THR A 52 6.65 7.06 2.97
N ILE A 53 5.99 7.99 3.66
CA ILE A 53 5.22 9.09 3.06
C ILE A 53 5.83 10.42 3.49
N LEU A 54 6.31 11.22 2.54
CA LEU A 54 7.00 12.48 2.79
C LEU A 54 6.21 13.66 2.22
N THR A 55 6.16 14.76 2.96
CA THR A 55 5.51 16.02 2.53
C THR A 55 6.49 17.15 2.25
N HIS A 56 7.80 16.93 2.47
CA HIS A 56 8.82 17.94 2.29
C HIS A 56 10.17 17.33 1.88
N GLY A 57 11.09 18.17 1.45
CA GLY A 57 12.49 17.83 1.21
C GLY A 57 13.42 18.62 2.12
N PHE A 58 14.63 18.11 2.31
CA PHE A 58 15.73 18.75 3.06
C PHE A 58 16.92 19.07 2.16
N ASP A 59 16.76 18.95 0.86
CA ASP A 59 17.73 19.19 -0.20
C ASP A 59 18.22 20.65 -0.25
N TRP A 60 17.44 21.59 0.27
CA TRP A 60 17.85 22.98 0.44
C TRP A 60 19.12 23.16 1.29
N SER A 61 19.49 22.16 2.10
CA SER A 61 20.73 22.21 2.89
C SER A 61 21.98 22.33 2.01
N VAL A 62 21.97 21.67 0.83
CA VAL A 62 23.04 21.80 -0.18
C VAL A 62 22.99 23.15 -0.86
N LEU A 63 21.81 23.63 -1.24
CA LEU A 63 21.62 24.93 -1.89
C LEU A 63 22.07 26.07 -1.00
N LYS A 64 21.75 25.98 0.30
CA LYS A 64 22.25 26.92 1.30
C LYS A 64 23.78 26.97 1.36
N GLY A 65 24.45 25.82 1.29
CA GLY A 65 25.90 25.74 1.32
C GLY A 65 26.56 26.38 0.08
N VAL A 66 25.95 26.29 -1.08
CA VAL A 66 26.50 26.78 -2.36
C VAL A 66 26.07 28.22 -2.65
N TYR A 67 24.79 28.54 -2.43
CA TYR A 67 24.19 29.81 -2.87
C TYR A 67 23.82 30.75 -1.72
N GLY A 68 23.91 30.30 -0.47
CA GLY A 68 23.54 31.04 0.72
C GLY A 68 22.03 31.20 0.96
N GLU A 69 21.19 30.49 0.19
CA GLU A 69 19.73 30.61 0.22
C GLU A 69 19.08 29.36 0.76
N VAL A 70 18.03 29.53 1.57
CA VAL A 70 17.16 28.43 2.05
C VAL A 70 15.93 28.38 1.16
N LEU A 71 15.88 27.42 0.22
CA LEU A 71 14.77 27.21 -0.69
C LEU A 71 13.93 26.02 -0.20
N GLY A 72 12.92 26.32 0.60
CA GLY A 72 12.03 25.30 1.18
C GLY A 72 11.28 24.50 0.11
N SER A 73 11.02 23.22 0.39
CA SER A 73 10.36 22.29 -0.52
C SER A 73 9.26 21.52 0.20
N SER A 74 8.01 21.66 -0.26
CA SER A 74 6.83 21.07 0.39
C SER A 74 5.77 20.68 -0.66
N GLY A 75 4.96 19.68 -0.38
CA GLY A 75 3.85 19.27 -1.23
C GLY A 75 2.87 18.36 -0.51
N LYS A 76 1.58 18.55 -0.78
CA LYS A 76 0.50 17.72 -0.24
C LYS A 76 0.59 16.32 -0.84
N VAL A 77 0.36 15.29 -0.02
CA VAL A 77 0.17 13.92 -0.47
C VAL A 77 -1.30 13.53 -0.28
N SER A 78 -1.92 13.05 -1.35
CA SER A 78 -3.29 12.57 -1.35
C SER A 78 -3.34 11.13 -1.83
N ILE A 79 -3.97 10.25 -1.06
CA ILE A 79 -4.17 8.83 -1.41
C ILE A 79 -5.68 8.61 -1.46
N GLY A 80 -6.16 8.10 -2.60
CA GLY A 80 -7.56 7.79 -2.83
C GLY A 80 -8.07 6.60 -2.03
N ASN A 81 -9.18 6.04 -2.46
CA ASN A 81 -9.82 4.89 -1.82
C ASN A 81 -9.37 3.58 -2.45
N ASN A 82 -9.42 2.49 -1.68
CA ASN A 82 -9.09 1.15 -2.16
C ASN A 82 -7.69 1.11 -2.79
N VAL A 83 -6.68 1.45 -1.99
CA VAL A 83 -5.28 1.52 -2.42
C VAL A 83 -4.42 0.57 -1.60
N PHE A 84 -3.63 -0.25 -2.29
CA PHE A 84 -2.60 -1.08 -1.67
C PHE A 84 -1.22 -0.49 -1.93
N ILE A 85 -0.44 -0.30 -0.87
CA ILE A 85 0.94 0.18 -0.96
C ILE A 85 1.89 -0.91 -0.46
N GLY A 86 2.63 -1.48 -1.41
CA GLY A 86 3.59 -2.56 -1.17
C GLY A 86 4.77 -2.15 -0.28
N MET A 87 5.36 -3.14 0.36
CA MET A 87 6.42 -2.97 1.37
C MET A 87 7.58 -2.11 0.88
N LYS A 88 8.09 -1.25 1.78
CA LYS A 88 9.25 -0.38 1.55
C LYS A 88 9.10 0.60 0.38
N SER A 89 7.87 0.88 -0.05
CA SER A 89 7.62 1.92 -1.04
C SER A 89 7.75 3.30 -0.42
N THR A 90 8.17 4.28 -1.22
CA THR A 90 8.30 5.68 -0.81
C THR A 90 7.40 6.54 -1.66
N VAL A 91 6.52 7.32 -1.01
CA VAL A 91 5.68 8.33 -1.66
C VAL A 91 6.26 9.71 -1.38
N LEU A 92 6.65 10.41 -2.42
CA LEU A 92 7.26 11.73 -2.29
C LEU A 92 6.19 12.84 -2.20
N LYS A 93 6.63 13.98 -1.71
CA LYS A 93 5.82 15.19 -1.62
C LYS A 93 5.16 15.58 -2.94
N GLY A 94 3.96 16.11 -2.88
CA GLY A 94 3.22 16.61 -4.02
C GLY A 94 2.49 15.55 -4.83
N VAL A 95 2.52 14.29 -4.42
CA VAL A 95 1.93 13.17 -5.17
C VAL A 95 0.45 12.99 -4.82
N SER A 96 -0.35 12.77 -5.84
CA SER A 96 -1.74 12.30 -5.74
C SER A 96 -1.87 10.88 -6.29
N ILE A 97 -2.37 9.96 -5.48
CA ILE A 97 -2.67 8.59 -5.86
C ILE A 97 -4.18 8.45 -6.00
N GLY A 98 -4.63 7.95 -7.14
CA GLY A 98 -6.04 7.74 -7.45
C GLY A 98 -6.69 6.61 -6.66
N ASN A 99 -7.86 6.18 -7.09
CA ASN A 99 -8.63 5.10 -6.49
C ASN A 99 -8.33 3.76 -7.17
N ASN A 100 -8.53 2.65 -6.45
CA ASN A 100 -8.34 1.30 -6.98
C ASN A 100 -6.93 1.09 -7.55
N VAL A 101 -5.90 1.42 -6.76
CA VAL A 101 -4.50 1.39 -7.17
C VAL A 101 -3.73 0.35 -6.38
N ILE A 102 -2.89 -0.41 -7.07
CA ILE A 102 -1.92 -1.32 -6.45
C ILE A 102 -0.51 -0.79 -6.73
N ILE A 103 0.24 -0.51 -5.67
CA ILE A 103 1.64 -0.12 -5.74
C ILE A 103 2.50 -1.30 -5.31
N GLY A 104 3.36 -1.78 -6.22
CA GLY A 104 4.30 -2.87 -5.94
C GLY A 104 5.34 -2.51 -4.89
N ALA A 105 5.91 -3.51 -4.22
CA ALA A 105 6.94 -3.31 -3.21
C ALA A 105 8.19 -2.60 -3.77
N ASN A 106 8.91 -1.87 -2.89
CA ASN A 106 10.12 -1.12 -3.22
C ASN A 106 9.95 -0.06 -4.32
N SER A 107 8.76 0.49 -4.47
CA SER A 107 8.46 1.52 -5.48
C SER A 107 8.79 2.92 -4.98
N LEU A 108 9.30 3.77 -5.88
CA LEU A 108 9.45 5.20 -5.64
C LEU A 108 8.36 5.97 -6.40
N VAL A 109 7.34 6.40 -5.67
CA VAL A 109 6.23 7.20 -6.21
C VAL A 109 6.63 8.68 -6.20
N ASN A 110 7.02 9.20 -7.34
CA ASN A 110 7.51 10.56 -7.52
C ASN A 110 6.65 11.40 -8.47
N ARG A 111 5.44 10.92 -8.80
CA ARG A 111 4.45 11.58 -9.65
C ARG A 111 3.06 11.04 -9.35
N ASP A 112 2.05 11.72 -9.84
CA ASP A 112 0.66 11.31 -9.69
C ASP A 112 0.38 9.96 -10.34
N ILE A 113 -0.46 9.17 -9.68
CA ILE A 113 -0.91 7.84 -10.11
C ILE A 113 -2.41 7.92 -10.46
N PRO A 114 -2.81 7.53 -11.68
CA PRO A 114 -4.22 7.53 -12.07
C PRO A 114 -5.02 6.43 -11.36
N ASP A 115 -6.35 6.50 -11.47
CA ASP A 115 -7.25 5.45 -11.00
C ASP A 115 -7.06 4.12 -11.76
N ASN A 116 -7.44 3.01 -11.13
CA ASN A 116 -7.61 1.69 -11.74
C ASN A 116 -6.34 1.14 -12.41
N CYS A 117 -5.21 1.22 -11.74
CA CYS A 117 -3.95 0.72 -12.29
C CYS A 117 -3.06 0.02 -11.26
N VAL A 118 -2.10 -0.71 -11.78
CA VAL A 118 -0.99 -1.32 -11.04
C VAL A 118 0.28 -0.59 -11.45
N GLU A 119 0.98 -0.04 -10.47
CA GLU A 119 2.26 0.64 -10.65
C GLU A 119 3.36 -0.02 -9.83
N ALA A 120 4.57 -0.03 -10.33
CA ALA A 120 5.73 -0.50 -9.58
C ALA A 120 7.04 0.09 -10.11
N GLY A 121 8.09 -0.09 -9.33
CA GLY A 121 9.49 0.22 -9.71
C GLY A 121 10.03 1.52 -9.14
N ASN A 122 11.29 1.76 -9.45
CA ASN A 122 12.01 2.98 -9.05
C ASN A 122 12.69 3.61 -10.27
N PRO A 123 12.17 4.73 -10.77
CA PRO A 123 10.93 5.38 -10.39
C PRO A 123 9.68 4.58 -10.79
N CYS A 124 8.58 4.75 -10.04
CA CYS A 124 7.32 4.06 -10.24
C CYS A 124 6.70 4.37 -11.62
N ARG A 125 6.15 3.34 -12.26
CA ARG A 125 5.49 3.44 -13.58
C ARG A 125 4.29 2.52 -13.64
N VAL A 126 3.28 2.90 -14.43
CA VAL A 126 2.15 2.03 -14.75
C VAL A 126 2.66 0.76 -15.42
N ILE A 127 2.36 -0.38 -14.83
CA ILE A 127 2.71 -1.71 -15.36
C ILE A 127 1.56 -2.24 -16.21
N MET A 128 0.33 -2.07 -15.71
CA MET A 128 -0.89 -2.54 -16.38
C MET A 128 -2.13 -1.89 -15.76
N SER A 129 -3.26 -2.02 -16.40
CA SER A 129 -4.56 -1.68 -15.82
C SER A 129 -4.94 -2.67 -14.70
N LEU A 130 -5.84 -2.24 -13.82
CA LEU A 130 -6.38 -3.12 -12.78
C LEU A 130 -7.14 -4.31 -13.39
N ASP A 131 -7.87 -4.11 -14.50
CA ASP A 131 -8.57 -5.17 -15.20
C ASP A 131 -7.62 -6.25 -15.79
N GLU A 132 -6.48 -5.83 -16.34
CA GLU A 132 -5.46 -6.77 -16.81
C GLU A 132 -4.87 -7.56 -15.64
N TYR A 133 -4.61 -6.87 -14.52
CA TYR A 133 -4.11 -7.53 -13.31
C TYR A 133 -5.12 -8.53 -12.76
N TYR A 134 -6.41 -8.16 -12.69
CA TYR A 134 -7.48 -9.07 -12.28
C TYR A 134 -7.53 -10.35 -13.11
N LYS A 135 -7.50 -10.23 -14.46
CA LYS A 135 -7.48 -11.38 -15.38
C LYS A 135 -6.26 -12.26 -15.15
N LYS A 136 -5.09 -11.63 -14.97
CA LYS A 136 -3.84 -12.35 -14.66
C LYS A 136 -3.97 -13.12 -13.35
N ARG A 137 -4.42 -12.49 -12.26
CA ARG A 137 -4.59 -13.15 -10.96
C ARG A 137 -5.60 -14.28 -11.01
N LYS A 138 -6.72 -14.08 -11.71
CA LYS A 138 -7.74 -15.12 -11.91
C LYS A 138 -7.20 -16.35 -12.63
N TYR A 139 -6.28 -16.17 -13.56
CA TYR A 139 -5.62 -17.27 -14.25
C TYR A 139 -4.57 -17.99 -13.38
N GLU A 140 -3.77 -17.24 -12.64
CA GLU A 140 -2.63 -17.77 -11.89
C GLU A 140 -3.03 -18.44 -10.56
N GLN A 141 -4.11 -18.01 -9.92
CA GLN A 141 -4.48 -18.43 -8.57
C GLN A 141 -4.62 -19.95 -8.38
N VAL A 142 -5.12 -20.67 -9.38
CA VAL A 142 -5.31 -22.14 -9.30
C VAL A 142 -3.97 -22.86 -9.20
N LYS A 143 -3.00 -22.43 -10.01
CA LYS A 143 -1.64 -22.98 -9.98
C LYS A 143 -0.97 -22.69 -8.65
N GLU A 144 -1.10 -21.48 -8.16
CA GLU A 144 -0.50 -21.04 -6.88
C GLU A 144 -1.12 -21.78 -5.69
N ALA A 145 -2.44 -21.95 -5.65
CA ALA A 145 -3.11 -22.75 -4.63
C ALA A 145 -2.63 -24.21 -4.65
N THR A 146 -2.50 -24.79 -5.84
CA THR A 146 -2.01 -26.16 -6.01
C THR A 146 -0.59 -26.32 -5.49
N GLU A 147 0.28 -25.38 -5.81
CA GLU A 147 1.67 -25.37 -5.33
C GLU A 147 1.74 -25.24 -3.81
N LEU A 148 1.00 -24.31 -3.21
CA LEU A 148 0.94 -24.11 -1.77
C LEU A 148 0.46 -25.39 -1.06
N ILE A 149 -0.59 -26.03 -1.55
CA ILE A 149 -1.12 -27.29 -0.98
C ILE A 149 -0.07 -28.42 -1.06
N ARG A 150 0.61 -28.56 -2.20
CA ARG A 150 1.65 -29.57 -2.38
C ARG A 150 2.79 -29.36 -1.39
N GLU A 151 3.37 -28.16 -1.34
CA GLU A 151 4.48 -27.83 -0.44
C GLU A 151 4.10 -28.00 1.03
N TYR A 152 2.88 -27.63 1.41
CA TYR A 152 2.39 -27.83 2.77
C TYR A 152 2.30 -29.32 3.13
N ARG A 153 1.75 -30.16 2.23
CA ARG A 153 1.64 -31.62 2.44
C ARG A 153 3.02 -32.26 2.59
N GLU A 154 3.95 -31.91 1.72
CA GLU A 154 5.32 -32.46 1.74
C GLU A 154 6.06 -32.09 3.01
N LYS A 155 5.95 -30.85 3.48
CA LYS A 155 6.70 -30.38 4.65
C LYS A 155 6.01 -30.65 5.98
N MET A 156 4.69 -30.61 6.02
CA MET A 156 3.92 -30.73 7.27
C MET A 156 3.30 -32.13 7.47
N GLY A 157 3.35 -33.00 6.46
CA GLY A 157 2.82 -34.36 6.52
C GLY A 157 1.29 -34.47 6.65
N LYS A 158 0.55 -33.36 6.41
CA LYS A 158 -0.90 -33.29 6.50
C LYS A 158 -1.48 -32.32 5.47
N ASN A 159 -2.80 -32.38 5.25
CA ASN A 159 -3.49 -31.42 4.40
C ASN A 159 -3.56 -30.03 5.09
N PRO A 160 -3.42 -28.92 4.34
CA PRO A 160 -3.73 -27.59 4.86
C PRO A 160 -5.22 -27.48 5.17
N ASP A 161 -5.54 -26.75 6.21
CA ASP A 161 -6.92 -26.37 6.57
C ASP A 161 -7.28 -24.98 5.97
N GLU A 162 -8.52 -24.54 6.23
CA GLU A 162 -9.01 -23.24 5.72
C GLU A 162 -8.17 -22.06 6.21
N SER A 163 -7.58 -22.13 7.40
CA SER A 163 -6.74 -21.04 7.93
C SER A 163 -5.44 -20.85 7.13
N VAL A 164 -4.89 -21.94 6.61
CA VAL A 164 -3.71 -21.92 5.73
C VAL A 164 -4.06 -21.43 4.33
N LEU A 165 -5.29 -21.71 3.88
CA LEU A 165 -5.77 -21.41 2.53
C LEU A 165 -6.74 -20.23 2.50
N HIS A 166 -6.73 -19.35 3.51
CA HIS A 166 -7.71 -18.26 3.63
C HIS A 166 -7.75 -17.32 2.44
N GLU A 167 -6.63 -17.12 1.72
CA GLU A 167 -6.59 -16.33 0.48
C GLU A 167 -7.18 -17.07 -0.73
N PHE A 168 -7.41 -18.38 -0.59
CA PHE A 168 -8.02 -19.24 -1.62
C PHE A 168 -9.37 -19.80 -1.13
N PHE A 169 -10.15 -18.97 -0.43
CA PHE A 169 -11.43 -19.36 0.20
C PHE A 169 -12.43 -19.97 -0.78
N TRP A 170 -12.35 -19.65 -2.07
CA TRP A 170 -13.16 -20.24 -3.14
C TRP A 170 -13.01 -21.78 -3.25
N LEU A 171 -11.96 -22.36 -2.67
CA LEU A 171 -11.82 -23.81 -2.54
C LEU A 171 -12.83 -24.42 -1.56
N PHE A 172 -13.41 -23.64 -0.66
CA PHE A 172 -14.30 -24.08 0.41
C PHE A 172 -15.70 -23.47 0.33
N SER A 173 -15.92 -22.56 -0.60
CA SER A 173 -17.19 -21.85 -0.75
C SER A 173 -17.98 -22.41 -1.93
N ASP A 174 -19.24 -22.78 -1.67
CA ASP A 174 -20.22 -23.14 -2.72
C ASP A 174 -20.69 -21.90 -3.51
N ASN A 175 -20.42 -20.68 -3.01
CA ASN A 175 -20.76 -19.44 -3.65
C ASN A 175 -19.52 -18.51 -3.72
N PRO A 176 -18.77 -18.51 -4.83
CA PRO A 176 -17.57 -17.69 -4.99
C PRO A 176 -17.83 -16.17 -5.01
N ASP A 177 -19.10 -15.76 -5.11
CA ASP A 177 -19.48 -14.34 -5.11
C ASP A 177 -19.75 -13.76 -3.71
N SER A 178 -19.71 -14.58 -2.64
CA SER A 178 -19.95 -14.16 -1.26
C SER A 178 -18.76 -13.48 -0.58
N LEU A 179 -17.96 -12.74 -1.32
CA LEU A 179 -16.69 -12.12 -0.88
C LEU A 179 -16.82 -10.95 0.09
N HIS A 180 -18.03 -10.44 0.32
CA HIS A 180 -18.22 -9.25 1.16
C HIS A 180 -17.99 -9.46 2.65
N ASP A 181 -17.87 -10.71 3.11
CA ASP A 181 -17.80 -11.06 4.54
C ASP A 181 -16.42 -11.57 5.00
N VAL A 182 -15.38 -11.53 4.19
CA VAL A 182 -14.07 -12.17 4.49
C VAL A 182 -13.04 -11.21 5.10
N PHE A 183 -13.34 -9.89 5.21
CA PHE A 183 -12.43 -8.91 5.82
C PHE A 183 -13.16 -7.94 6.74
#